data_78db68347c4c5fcb3cd505b2551957b0
#
_entry.id   78db68347c4c5fcb3cd505b2551957b0
#
_cell.length_a   1.000
_cell.length_b   1.000
_cell.length_c   1.000
_cell.angle_alpha   90.00
_cell.angle_beta   90.00
_cell.angle_gamma   90.00
#
_symmetry.space_group_name_H-M   'P 1'
#
loop_
_entity.id
_entity.type
_entity.pdbx_description
1 polymer ?
#
loop_
_entity_poly.entity_id
_entity_poly.type
_entity_poly.pdbx_seq_one_letter_code
_entity_poly.pdbx_strand_id
1 'polypeptide(L)'
;MVHSKKICLWLLMIMAFAIPKQMNAQQNLQISKVFDQYGKKKGVMMVQLTKEMLQGYNFSFFKSIVIKNDPGAIDFTRECIAKDQEGAEKIKQVVQNGEVTSIVLQLAPRKDENRLILYNESTENPREMTLIYIESKMDTEKIMNMILKKK
;
A
#
# COMPACT_ATOMS: atom_id res chain seq x y z
N MET A 1 38.12 31.63 27.22
CA MET A 1 37.42 31.97 25.96
C MET A 1 37.43 30.89 24.89
N VAL A 2 38.41 30.01 24.87
CA VAL A 2 38.46 28.93 23.84
C VAL A 2 37.48 27.76 24.12
N HIS A 3 37.09 27.52 25.39
CA HIS A 3 36.18 26.44 25.75
C HIS A 3 34.72 26.74 25.40
N SER A 4 34.25 27.98 25.39
CA SER A 4 32.86 28.31 25.07
C SER A 4 32.52 28.11 23.57
N LYS A 5 33.48 28.35 22.69
CA LYS A 5 33.34 28.15 21.25
C LYS A 5 33.26 26.64 20.87
N LYS A 6 33.98 25.80 21.58
CA LYS A 6 33.96 24.35 21.38
C LYS A 6 32.66 23.73 21.89
N ILE A 7 32.09 24.24 22.99
CA ILE A 7 30.82 23.81 23.54
C ILE A 7 29.67 24.19 22.61
N CYS A 8 29.67 25.39 22.02
CA CYS A 8 28.67 25.79 21.03
C CYS A 8 28.73 24.95 19.77
N LEU A 9 29.92 24.56 19.33
CA LEU A 9 30.08 23.71 18.13
C LEU A 9 29.55 22.28 18.39
N TRP A 10 29.77 21.76 19.59
CA TRP A 10 29.25 20.46 20.01
C TRP A 10 27.73 20.47 20.17
N LEU A 11 27.12 21.54 20.69
CA LEU A 11 25.69 21.73 20.77
C LEU A 11 25.00 21.83 19.40
N LEU A 12 25.68 22.51 18.44
CA LEU A 12 25.21 22.59 17.06
C LEU A 12 25.25 21.21 16.35
N MET A 13 26.27 20.39 16.69
CA MET A 13 26.40 19.05 16.12
C MET A 13 25.33 18.07 16.65
N ILE A 14 24.88 18.24 17.89
CA ILE A 14 23.80 17.42 18.48
C ILE A 14 22.42 17.79 17.94
N MET A 15 22.20 19.07 17.57
CA MET A 15 20.95 19.50 16.94
C MET A 15 20.75 18.97 15.51
N ALA A 16 21.82 18.61 14.81
CA ALA A 16 21.74 18.08 13.45
C ALA A 16 21.21 16.64 13.37
N PHE A 17 21.14 15.91 14.50
CA PHE A 17 20.62 14.53 14.55
C PHE A 17 19.14 14.41 14.94
N ALA A 18 18.48 15.51 15.26
CA ALA A 18 17.07 15.53 15.60
C ALA A 18 16.19 15.93 14.40
N ILE A 19 16.50 15.42 13.20
CA ILE A 19 15.53 15.45 12.11
C ILE A 19 14.51 14.36 12.45
N PRO A 20 13.25 14.70 12.80
CA PRO A 20 12.22 13.69 12.89
C PRO A 20 12.12 13.07 11.50
N LYS A 21 12.49 11.81 11.35
CA LYS A 21 12.10 11.02 10.20
C LYS A 21 10.58 11.00 10.23
N GLN A 22 9.96 11.90 9.51
CA GLN A 22 8.55 11.78 9.19
C GLN A 22 8.44 10.54 8.30
N MET A 23 8.30 9.41 8.96
CA MET A 23 7.95 8.17 8.30
C MET A 23 6.50 8.33 7.85
N ASN A 24 6.30 8.83 6.63
CA ASN A 24 5.06 8.61 5.92
C ASN A 24 4.93 7.11 5.73
N ALA A 25 4.18 6.46 6.61
CA ALA A 25 4.10 5.00 6.63
C ALA A 25 3.46 4.38 5.37
N GLN A 26 2.83 5.17 4.49
CA GLN A 26 2.45 4.76 3.13
C GLN A 26 3.68 4.60 2.22
N GLN A 27 4.72 5.40 2.41
CA GLN A 27 5.93 5.36 1.60
C GLN A 27 6.78 4.12 1.88
N ASN A 28 6.54 3.42 2.98
CA ASN A 28 7.31 2.22 3.35
C ASN A 28 6.75 0.91 2.76
N LEU A 29 5.55 0.93 2.18
CA LEU A 29 4.99 -0.22 1.50
C LEU A 29 5.62 -0.37 0.11
N GLN A 30 6.04 -1.59 -0.22
CA GLN A 30 6.63 -1.88 -1.52
C GLN A 30 5.64 -1.69 -2.68
N ILE A 31 4.34 -1.94 -2.43
CA ILE A 31 3.28 -1.68 -3.41
C ILE A 31 3.21 -0.22 -3.86
N SER A 32 3.72 0.74 -3.07
CA SER A 32 3.80 2.15 -3.49
C SER A 32 4.57 2.30 -4.80
N LYS A 33 5.60 1.48 -5.01
CA LYS A 33 6.39 1.47 -6.24
C LYS A 33 5.57 1.07 -7.47
N VAL A 34 4.59 0.19 -7.29
CA VAL A 34 3.69 -0.23 -8.38
C VAL A 34 2.86 0.95 -8.86
N PHE A 35 2.25 1.69 -7.95
CA PHE A 35 1.46 2.88 -8.27
C PHE A 35 2.32 3.98 -8.92
N ASP A 36 3.51 4.21 -8.41
CA ASP A 36 4.41 5.24 -8.91
C ASP A 36 4.96 4.90 -10.30
N GLN A 37 5.33 3.64 -10.50
CA GLN A 37 5.99 3.19 -11.73
C GLN A 37 5.01 2.96 -12.88
N TYR A 38 3.82 2.46 -12.59
CA TYR A 38 2.84 2.05 -13.61
C TYR A 38 1.61 2.94 -13.70
N GLY A 39 1.29 3.74 -12.67
CA GLY A 39 0.03 4.48 -12.59
C GLY A 39 -0.21 5.50 -13.70
N LYS A 40 0.85 5.99 -14.36
CA LYS A 40 0.78 6.94 -15.46
C LYS A 40 0.99 6.32 -16.85
N LYS A 41 1.18 5.00 -16.92
CA LYS A 41 1.37 4.32 -18.20
C LYS A 41 0.07 4.29 -19.00
N LYS A 42 0.21 4.40 -20.33
CA LYS A 42 -0.91 4.26 -21.25
C LYS A 42 -1.58 2.90 -21.10
N GLY A 43 -2.91 2.87 -21.06
CA GLY A 43 -3.68 1.63 -20.90
C GLY A 43 -3.81 1.12 -19.47
N VAL A 44 -3.20 1.78 -18.50
CA VAL A 44 -3.34 1.49 -17.07
C VAL A 44 -4.44 2.38 -16.49
N MET A 45 -5.34 1.77 -15.72
CA MET A 45 -6.35 2.48 -14.96
C MET A 45 -5.90 2.62 -13.51
N MET A 46 -5.75 3.86 -13.04
CA MET A 46 -5.43 4.14 -11.63
C MET A 46 -6.47 5.10 -11.04
N VAL A 47 -6.96 4.80 -9.85
CA VAL A 47 -7.89 5.63 -9.08
C VAL A 47 -7.30 5.90 -7.71
N GLN A 48 -7.33 7.14 -7.27
CA GLN A 48 -6.99 7.54 -5.92
C GLN A 48 -8.08 8.44 -5.38
N LEU A 49 -8.64 8.07 -4.23
CA LEU A 49 -9.69 8.82 -3.54
C LEU A 49 -9.22 9.20 -2.15
N THR A 50 -9.36 10.47 -1.81
CA THR A 50 -9.02 11.02 -0.50
C THR A 50 -10.22 11.03 0.42
N LYS A 51 -10.00 11.32 1.68
CA LYS A 51 -11.05 11.38 2.71
C LYS A 51 -12.20 12.31 2.33
N GLU A 52 -11.90 13.45 1.70
CA GLU A 52 -12.91 14.42 1.25
C GLU A 52 -13.80 13.84 0.16
N MET A 53 -13.23 13.07 -0.76
CA MET A 53 -13.96 12.40 -1.85
C MET A 53 -14.75 11.19 -1.36
N LEU A 54 -14.33 10.59 -0.25
CA LEU A 54 -14.92 9.39 0.34
C LEU A 54 -15.94 9.69 1.46
N GLN A 55 -16.39 10.95 1.58
CA GLN A 55 -17.41 11.33 2.56
C GLN A 55 -18.65 10.45 2.40
N GLY A 56 -19.08 9.82 3.51
CA GLY A 56 -20.22 8.90 3.54
C GLY A 56 -19.88 7.42 3.33
N TYR A 57 -18.64 7.07 2.97
CA TYR A 57 -18.22 5.68 2.75
C TYR A 57 -17.41 5.05 3.88
N ASN A 58 -17.12 5.77 4.96
CA ASN A 58 -16.28 5.31 6.06
C ASN A 58 -14.85 4.88 5.69
N PHE A 59 -14.39 5.21 4.51
CA PHE A 59 -13.01 5.05 4.07
C PHE A 59 -12.25 6.36 4.25
N SER A 60 -11.00 6.28 4.69
CA SER A 60 -10.12 7.43 4.80
C SER A 60 -9.23 7.60 3.57
N PHE A 61 -8.90 6.48 2.95
CA PHE A 61 -8.08 6.44 1.75
C PHE A 61 -8.40 5.21 0.91
N PHE A 62 -8.41 5.39 -0.39
CA PHE A 62 -8.57 4.32 -1.37
C PHE A 62 -7.66 4.58 -2.56
N LYS A 63 -6.89 3.58 -2.96
CA LYS A 63 -6.06 3.63 -4.16
C LYS A 63 -6.11 2.29 -4.87
N SER A 64 -6.36 2.31 -6.16
CA SER A 64 -6.39 1.11 -6.97
C SER A 64 -5.68 1.28 -8.29
N ILE A 65 -5.12 0.20 -8.80
CA ILE A 65 -4.54 0.14 -10.14
C ILE A 65 -4.96 -1.17 -10.82
N VAL A 66 -5.32 -1.07 -12.09
CA VAL A 66 -5.64 -2.20 -12.96
C VAL A 66 -4.68 -2.19 -14.13
N ILE A 67 -3.96 -3.28 -14.31
CA ILE A 67 -2.98 -3.46 -15.38
C ILE A 67 -3.34 -4.69 -16.19
N LYS A 68 -3.38 -4.55 -17.52
CA LYS A 68 -3.74 -5.62 -18.47
C LYS A 68 -2.56 -5.93 -19.38
N ASN A 69 -2.39 -7.21 -19.71
CA ASN A 69 -1.40 -7.68 -20.70
C ASN A 69 0.03 -7.20 -20.46
N ASP A 70 0.44 -7.05 -19.20
CA ASP A 70 1.81 -6.68 -18.85
C ASP A 70 2.38 -7.68 -17.82
N PRO A 71 2.95 -8.81 -18.29
CA PRO A 71 3.52 -9.83 -17.41
C PRO A 71 4.62 -9.29 -16.49
N GLY A 72 5.45 -8.37 -16.98
CA GLY A 72 6.51 -7.75 -16.18
C GLY A 72 5.97 -6.92 -15.02
N ALA A 73 4.89 -6.15 -15.24
CA ALA A 73 4.22 -5.41 -14.19
C ALA A 73 3.55 -6.33 -13.17
N ILE A 74 2.98 -7.44 -13.61
CA ILE A 74 2.36 -8.44 -12.74
C ILE A 74 3.41 -9.09 -11.85
N ASP A 75 4.52 -9.54 -12.41
CA ASP A 75 5.62 -10.15 -11.65
C ASP A 75 6.23 -9.17 -10.65
N PHE A 76 6.46 -7.93 -11.05
CA PHE A 76 6.93 -6.87 -10.17
C PHE A 76 5.96 -6.60 -9.01
N THR A 77 4.66 -6.59 -9.29
CA THR A 77 3.62 -6.41 -8.25
C THR A 77 3.62 -7.56 -7.27
N ARG A 78 3.74 -8.80 -7.74
CA ARG A 78 3.85 -9.99 -6.89
C ARG A 78 5.08 -9.93 -5.96
N GLU A 79 6.22 -9.47 -6.46
CA GLU A 79 7.43 -9.26 -5.64
C GLU A 79 7.22 -8.21 -4.56
N CYS A 80 6.57 -7.08 -4.89
CA CYS A 80 6.25 -6.04 -3.92
C CYS A 80 5.31 -6.56 -2.82
N ILE A 81 4.28 -7.31 -3.20
CA ILE A 81 3.33 -7.92 -2.26
C ILE A 81 4.04 -8.93 -1.35
N ALA A 82 4.92 -9.77 -1.90
CA ALA A 82 5.67 -10.74 -1.11
C ALA A 82 6.53 -10.08 -0.02
N LYS A 83 7.10 -8.91 -0.30
CA LYS A 83 7.85 -8.12 0.69
C LYS A 83 6.92 -7.48 1.73
N ASP A 84 5.80 -6.91 1.31
CA ASP A 84 4.83 -6.29 2.22
C ASP A 84 4.13 -7.34 3.09
N GLN A 85 4.05 -8.58 2.63
CA GLN A 85 3.51 -9.73 3.36
C GLN A 85 4.28 -10.04 4.64
N GLU A 86 5.58 -9.77 4.68
CA GLU A 86 6.43 -10.01 5.87
C GLU A 86 5.96 -9.18 7.07
N GLY A 87 5.39 -8.00 6.86
CA GLY A 87 4.85 -7.12 7.90
C GLY A 87 3.34 -7.25 8.14
N ALA A 88 2.66 -8.17 7.48
CA ALA A 88 1.22 -8.33 7.61
C ALA A 88 0.83 -9.09 8.88
N GLU A 89 -0.26 -8.65 9.54
CA GLU A 89 -0.84 -9.35 10.69
C GLU A 89 -1.66 -10.57 10.30
N LYS A 90 -2.37 -10.46 9.16
CA LYS A 90 -3.15 -11.57 8.58
C LYS A 90 -2.97 -11.62 7.07
N ILE A 91 -2.94 -12.83 6.57
CA ILE A 91 -2.82 -13.13 5.15
C ILE A 91 -3.92 -14.11 4.77
N LYS A 92 -4.69 -13.76 3.74
CA LYS A 92 -5.64 -14.67 3.10
C LYS A 92 -5.25 -14.83 1.63
N GLN A 93 -5.21 -16.06 1.16
CA GLN A 93 -4.88 -16.36 -0.23
C GLN A 93 -5.94 -17.26 -0.83
N VAL A 94 -6.22 -17.06 -2.12
CA VAL A 94 -7.01 -17.96 -2.95
C VAL A 94 -6.09 -18.58 -3.97
N VAL A 95 -6.09 -19.90 -4.04
CA VAL A 95 -5.30 -20.68 -4.99
C VAL A 95 -6.27 -21.34 -5.97
N GLN A 96 -6.04 -21.14 -7.25
CA GLN A 96 -6.77 -21.78 -8.34
C GLN A 96 -5.79 -22.47 -9.27
N ASN A 97 -6.02 -23.75 -9.56
CA ASN A 97 -5.13 -24.55 -10.44
C ASN A 97 -3.64 -24.52 -10.03
N GLY A 98 -3.37 -24.49 -8.71
CA GLY A 98 -2.00 -24.45 -8.18
C GLY A 98 -1.35 -23.06 -8.16
N GLU A 99 -2.01 -22.02 -8.65
CA GLU A 99 -1.52 -20.65 -8.65
C GLU A 99 -2.30 -19.76 -7.68
N VAL A 100 -1.60 -18.84 -7.00
CA VAL A 100 -2.23 -17.82 -6.16
C VAL A 100 -2.83 -16.75 -7.05
N THR A 101 -4.15 -16.66 -7.05
CA THR A 101 -4.90 -15.70 -7.87
C THR A 101 -5.40 -14.50 -7.08
N SER A 102 -5.49 -14.61 -5.75
CA SER A 102 -5.96 -13.53 -4.89
C SER A 102 -5.22 -13.53 -3.57
N ILE A 103 -4.82 -12.35 -3.11
CA ILE A 103 -4.14 -12.15 -1.83
C ILE A 103 -4.82 -10.97 -1.11
N VAL A 104 -5.11 -11.16 0.15
CA VAL A 104 -5.53 -10.08 1.05
C VAL A 104 -4.54 -10.02 2.21
N LEU A 105 -3.89 -8.89 2.36
CA LEU A 105 -3.01 -8.58 3.48
C LEU A 105 -3.72 -7.60 4.41
N GLN A 106 -3.86 -7.96 5.67
CA GLN A 106 -4.21 -7.04 6.73
C GLN A 106 -2.93 -6.57 7.39
N LEU A 107 -2.64 -5.28 7.26
CA LEU A 107 -1.47 -4.64 7.87
C LEU A 107 -1.79 -4.18 9.30
N ALA A 108 -0.76 -3.90 10.09
CA ALA A 108 -0.93 -3.28 11.39
C ALA A 108 -1.72 -1.96 11.26
N PRO A 109 -2.73 -1.71 12.14
CA PRO A 109 -3.48 -0.47 12.11
C PRO A 109 -2.56 0.73 12.33
N ARG A 110 -2.97 1.87 11.78
CA ARG A 110 -2.28 3.14 11.98
C ARG A 110 -3.29 4.24 12.26
N LYS A 111 -3.07 5.03 13.32
CA LYS A 111 -3.99 6.10 13.73
C LYS A 111 -5.45 5.62 13.86
N ASP A 112 -5.64 4.46 14.48
CA ASP A 112 -6.93 3.79 14.66
C ASP A 112 -7.65 3.40 13.35
N GLU A 113 -6.92 3.31 12.25
CA GLU A 113 -7.42 2.88 10.95
C GLU A 113 -6.85 1.54 10.54
N ASN A 114 -7.72 0.65 10.12
CA ASN A 114 -7.35 -0.62 9.50
C ASN A 114 -6.78 -0.37 8.12
N ARG A 115 -5.75 -1.12 7.75
CA ARG A 115 -5.08 -1.02 6.46
C ARG A 115 -5.09 -2.36 5.75
N LEU A 116 -5.54 -2.36 4.51
CA LEU A 116 -5.66 -3.57 3.69
C LEU A 116 -4.97 -3.39 2.34
N ILE A 117 -4.30 -4.45 1.91
CA ILE A 117 -3.88 -4.62 0.52
C ILE A 117 -4.67 -5.78 -0.06
N LEU A 118 -5.33 -5.56 -1.19
CA LEU A 118 -6.02 -6.58 -1.95
C LEU A 118 -5.37 -6.70 -3.32
N TYR A 119 -4.99 -7.91 -3.67
CA TYR A 119 -4.49 -8.26 -4.99
C TYR A 119 -5.37 -9.32 -5.61
N ASN A 120 -5.72 -9.16 -6.86
CA ASN A 120 -6.42 -10.16 -7.64
C ASN A 120 -5.85 -10.22 -9.05
N GLU A 121 -5.70 -11.43 -9.57
CA GLU A 121 -5.20 -11.69 -10.90
C GLU A 121 -6.15 -12.62 -11.64
N SER A 122 -6.53 -12.22 -12.85
CA SER A 122 -7.23 -13.10 -13.78
C SER A 122 -6.21 -13.87 -14.61
N THR A 123 -6.34 -15.20 -14.64
CA THR A 123 -5.56 -16.08 -15.50
C THR A 123 -6.14 -16.22 -16.89
N GLU A 124 -7.34 -15.68 -17.11
CA GLU A 124 -7.99 -15.66 -18.41
C GLU A 124 -7.33 -14.64 -19.34
N ASN A 125 -7.50 -14.82 -20.64
CA ASN A 125 -6.99 -13.90 -21.63
C ASN A 125 -8.03 -12.80 -21.97
N PRO A 126 -7.71 -11.49 -21.83
CA PRO A 126 -6.41 -10.90 -21.47
C PRO A 126 -6.10 -11.04 -19.97
N ARG A 127 -4.84 -11.36 -19.67
CA ARG A 127 -4.35 -11.40 -18.29
C ARG A 127 -4.45 -10.02 -17.66
N GLU A 128 -5.12 -9.94 -16.53
CA GLU A 128 -5.39 -8.68 -15.81
C GLU A 128 -5.04 -8.82 -14.35
N MET A 129 -4.42 -7.81 -13.76
CA MET A 129 -4.26 -7.72 -12.32
C MET A 129 -4.90 -6.46 -11.77
N THR A 130 -5.43 -6.57 -10.56
CA THR A 130 -5.97 -5.47 -9.77
C THR A 130 -5.25 -5.43 -8.43
N LEU A 131 -4.72 -4.26 -8.07
CA LEU A 131 -4.13 -3.99 -6.76
C LEU A 131 -4.90 -2.85 -6.12
N ILE A 132 -5.33 -3.06 -4.87
CA ILE A 132 -6.09 -2.07 -4.10
C ILE A 132 -5.42 -1.89 -2.74
N TYR A 133 -5.27 -0.64 -2.32
CA TYR A 133 -4.87 -0.24 -0.97
C TYR A 133 -5.97 0.59 -0.32
N ILE A 134 -6.32 0.25 0.91
CA ILE A 134 -7.43 0.88 1.64
C ILE A 134 -7.02 1.20 3.07
N GLU A 135 -7.45 2.37 3.54
CA GLU A 135 -7.47 2.73 4.97
C GLU A 135 -8.91 3.05 5.40
N SER A 136 -9.32 2.50 6.53
CA SER A 136 -10.68 2.67 7.05
C SER A 136 -10.76 2.40 8.54
N LYS A 137 -11.68 3.10 9.22
CA LYS A 137 -12.07 2.79 10.61
C LYS A 137 -13.01 1.60 10.72
N MET A 138 -13.56 1.15 9.59
CA MET A 138 -14.43 -0.03 9.57
C MET A 138 -13.66 -1.31 9.87
N ASP A 139 -14.37 -2.28 10.41
CA ASP A 139 -13.86 -3.63 10.58
C ASP A 139 -13.45 -4.25 9.24
N THR A 140 -12.33 -4.96 9.25
CA THR A 140 -11.73 -5.59 8.07
C THR A 140 -12.70 -6.51 7.33
N GLU A 141 -13.52 -7.28 8.04
CA GLU A 141 -14.50 -8.18 7.40
C GLU A 141 -15.61 -7.41 6.68
N LYS A 142 -16.04 -6.27 7.23
CA LYS A 142 -17.00 -5.39 6.57
C LYS A 142 -16.43 -4.80 5.29
N ILE A 143 -15.18 -4.34 5.33
CA ILE A 143 -14.47 -3.82 4.14
C ILE A 143 -14.41 -4.89 3.05
N MET A 144 -13.97 -6.10 3.42
CA MET A 144 -13.89 -7.22 2.48
C MET A 144 -15.23 -7.58 1.87
N ASN A 145 -16.28 -7.64 2.69
CA ASN A 145 -17.63 -7.93 2.22
C ASN A 145 -18.16 -6.88 1.24
N MET A 146 -17.85 -5.61 1.46
CA MET A 146 -18.22 -4.52 0.53
C MET A 146 -17.53 -4.65 -0.83
N ILE A 147 -16.26 -5.04 -0.84
CA ILE A 147 -15.45 -5.12 -2.06
C ILE A 147 -15.71 -6.42 -2.82
N LEU A 148 -15.84 -7.54 -2.12
CA LEU A 148 -15.99 -8.86 -2.73
C LEU A 148 -17.44 -9.21 -3.10
N LYS A 149 -18.45 -8.57 -2.51
CA LYS A 149 -19.89 -8.82 -2.80
C LYS A 149 -20.41 -8.12 -4.06
N LYS A 150 -19.61 -7.37 -4.78
CA LYS A 150 -20.01 -6.85 -6.09
C LYS A 150 -19.75 -7.89 -7.19
N LYS A 151 -20.46 -8.97 -7.15
CA LYS A 151 -20.72 -9.82 -8.31
C LYS A 151 -22.21 -9.98 -8.50
#